data_63eeb2992076dfe5e58864fda7105a39
#
_entry.id   63eeb2992076dfe5e58864fda7105a39
#
_cell.length_a   1.000
_cell.length_b   1.000
_cell.length_c   1.000
_cell.angle_alpha   90.00
_cell.angle_beta   90.00
_cell.angle_gamma   90.00
#
_symmetry.space_group_name_H-M   'P 1'
#
loop_
_entity.id
_entity.type
_entity.pdbx_description
1 polymer ?
#
loop_
_entity_poly.entity_id
_entity_poly.type
_entity_poly.pdbx_seq_one_letter_code
_entity_poly.pdbx_strand_id
1 'polypeptide(L)'
;MNTCRKACSNVSIKALVAFFVAVFAVVVLSGCASQSYTPEKKQSILSASALHTDGVLRVGVDASSAPYAAQSQGDIMGIDVDIAAALADEMGLKLELVDVGSNVDSAFSQENVDIVMGVETTSTAFWTSEPYMESAIVLFASDPSTSAPTSGSFTIAAQLSSMSAWQVNDHFGEEHLMSEADLKSAFEDLQAGKVNYVAADSTIGAYVAHSLGIEAYPVALLQDKTEYRIACPSTASAVQTAVTNSLTTLQRGGIITVIENKWLGEMTPLSNLPRVTTTVNPPENDSATTNEAGSNAVTADEGDDEDEE
;
A
#
# COMPACT_ATOMS: atom_id res chain seq x y z
N MET A 1 -59.48 31.99 -76.16
CA MET A 1 -59.92 31.29 -74.91
C MET A 1 -58.93 30.21 -74.65
N ASN A 2 -57.98 30.50 -73.75
CA ASN A 2 -56.85 29.63 -73.48
C ASN A 2 -56.98 28.97 -72.11
N THR A 3 -57.02 27.69 -72.14
CA THR A 3 -57.06 26.83 -70.97
C THR A 3 -55.59 26.47 -70.52
N CYS A 4 -55.20 27.06 -69.41
CA CYS A 4 -53.94 26.74 -68.82
C CYS A 4 -54.10 25.45 -67.97
N ARG A 5 -53.49 24.32 -68.44
CA ARG A 5 -53.40 23.10 -67.65
C ARG A 5 -52.27 23.16 -66.69
N LYS A 6 -52.57 23.11 -65.43
CA LYS A 6 -51.57 22.91 -64.33
C LYS A 6 -51.09 21.47 -64.38
N ALA A 7 -49.83 21.26 -64.63
CA ALA A 7 -49.17 19.99 -64.43
C ALA A 7 -48.90 19.80 -62.91
N CYS A 8 -49.70 19.00 -62.24
CA CYS A 8 -49.36 18.47 -60.91
C CYS A 8 -48.35 17.35 -61.06
N SER A 9 -47.12 17.58 -60.65
CA SER A 9 -46.08 16.58 -60.56
C SER A 9 -46.45 15.61 -59.43
N ASN A 10 -46.82 14.38 -59.74
CA ASN A 10 -46.94 13.29 -58.81
C ASN A 10 -45.53 12.84 -58.38
N VAL A 11 -44.99 13.42 -57.33
CA VAL A 11 -43.79 12.89 -56.68
C VAL A 11 -44.20 11.56 -56.04
N SER A 12 -43.65 10.46 -56.59
CA SER A 12 -43.94 9.11 -56.11
C SER A 12 -43.55 9.00 -54.63
N ILE A 13 -44.45 8.53 -53.78
CA ILE A 13 -44.20 8.27 -52.36
C ILE A 13 -42.88 7.50 -52.15
N LYS A 14 -42.54 6.62 -53.13
CA LYS A 14 -41.28 5.88 -53.10
C LYS A 14 -40.04 6.77 -53.23
N ALA A 15 -40.10 7.86 -54.02
CA ALA A 15 -39.00 8.83 -54.12
C ALA A 15 -38.84 9.66 -52.86
N LEU A 16 -39.93 9.99 -52.17
CA LEU A 16 -39.92 10.72 -50.91
C LEU A 16 -39.38 9.86 -49.78
N VAL A 17 -39.76 8.58 -49.69
CA VAL A 17 -39.22 7.61 -48.72
C VAL A 17 -37.71 7.37 -48.96
N ALA A 18 -37.30 7.22 -50.23
CA ALA A 18 -35.88 7.06 -50.57
C ALA A 18 -35.03 8.28 -50.17
N PHE A 19 -35.58 9.50 -50.32
CA PHE A 19 -34.91 10.72 -49.88
C PHE A 19 -34.78 10.82 -48.37
N PHE A 20 -35.83 10.49 -47.60
CA PHE A 20 -35.76 10.46 -46.15
C PHE A 20 -34.81 9.37 -45.61
N VAL A 21 -34.75 8.20 -46.22
CA VAL A 21 -33.81 7.14 -45.86
C VAL A 21 -32.36 7.57 -46.14
N ALA A 22 -32.12 8.24 -47.28
CA ALA A 22 -30.80 8.75 -47.64
C ALA A 22 -30.34 9.87 -46.66
N VAL A 23 -31.22 10.80 -46.30
CA VAL A 23 -30.94 11.86 -45.32
C VAL A 23 -30.69 11.26 -43.93
N PHE A 24 -31.46 10.27 -43.52
CA PHE A 24 -31.27 9.60 -42.23
C PHE A 24 -29.96 8.84 -42.19
N ALA A 25 -29.57 8.15 -43.27
CA ALA A 25 -28.29 7.47 -43.38
C ALA A 25 -27.08 8.44 -43.27
N VAL A 26 -27.19 9.64 -43.86
CA VAL A 26 -26.14 10.67 -43.76
C VAL A 26 -25.99 11.23 -42.32
N VAL A 27 -27.13 11.38 -41.60
CA VAL A 27 -27.13 11.86 -40.21
C VAL A 27 -26.53 10.83 -39.23
N VAL A 28 -26.76 9.53 -39.50
CA VAL A 28 -26.20 8.45 -38.66
C VAL A 28 -24.71 8.25 -38.89
N LEU A 29 -24.20 8.53 -40.11
CA LEU A 29 -22.75 8.43 -40.41
C LEU A 29 -21.94 9.61 -39.92
N SER A 30 -22.52 10.76 -39.61
CA SER A 30 -21.82 11.93 -39.07
C SER A 30 -21.66 11.94 -37.54
N GLY A 31 -22.21 10.93 -36.84
CA GLY A 31 -22.24 10.84 -35.38
C GLY A 31 -20.98 10.25 -34.72
N CYS A 32 -19.99 9.75 -35.46
CA CYS A 32 -18.75 9.20 -34.91
C CYS A 32 -17.50 9.96 -35.36
N ALA A 33 -17.49 11.28 -35.19
CA ALA A 33 -16.21 11.94 -35.03
C ALA A 33 -15.75 11.69 -33.60
N SER A 34 -14.97 10.62 -33.38
CA SER A 34 -14.21 10.46 -32.14
C SER A 34 -13.29 11.66 -32.03
N GLN A 35 -13.71 12.70 -31.28
CA GLN A 35 -12.76 13.68 -30.80
C GLN A 35 -11.74 12.90 -29.99
N SER A 36 -10.53 12.75 -30.52
CA SER A 36 -9.42 12.27 -29.76
C SER A 36 -9.24 13.25 -28.59
N TYR A 37 -9.68 12.85 -27.40
CA TYR A 37 -9.41 13.59 -26.19
C TYR A 37 -7.89 13.56 -26.02
N THR A 38 -7.25 14.69 -26.25
CA THR A 38 -5.86 14.90 -25.89
C THR A 38 -5.89 15.59 -24.54
N PRO A 39 -5.51 14.90 -23.44
CA PRO A 39 -5.43 15.53 -22.13
C PRO A 39 -4.59 16.80 -22.22
N GLU A 40 -5.05 17.89 -21.59
CA GLU A 40 -4.22 19.10 -21.45
C GLU A 40 -2.95 18.69 -20.71
N LYS A 41 -1.78 18.90 -21.34
CA LYS A 41 -0.51 18.60 -20.72
C LYS A 41 -0.27 19.63 -19.62
N LYS A 42 -0.29 19.19 -18.36
CA LYS A 42 0.06 20.04 -17.22
C LYS A 42 1.46 20.61 -17.42
N GLN A 43 1.63 21.87 -17.07
CA GLN A 43 2.96 22.49 -17.11
C GLN A 43 3.75 22.06 -15.89
N SER A 44 5.03 21.75 -16.05
CA SER A 44 5.91 21.40 -14.94
C SER A 44 5.92 22.52 -13.88
N ILE A 45 5.68 22.14 -12.63
CA ILE A 45 5.80 23.06 -11.47
C ILE A 45 7.23 23.17 -10.95
N LEU A 46 8.16 22.32 -11.43
CA LEU A 46 9.58 22.35 -11.10
C LEU A 46 10.40 22.88 -12.26
N SER A 47 11.46 23.63 -11.93
CA SER A 47 12.46 24.05 -12.91
C SER A 47 13.36 22.89 -13.33
N ALA A 48 13.91 22.94 -14.54
CA ALA A 48 14.85 21.96 -15.06
C ALA A 48 16.05 21.70 -14.12
N SER A 49 16.50 22.70 -13.38
CA SER A 49 17.64 22.60 -12.46
C SER A 49 17.31 21.94 -11.12
N ALA A 50 16.03 21.69 -10.83
CA ALA A 50 15.59 21.04 -9.58
C ALA A 50 15.53 19.51 -9.70
N LEU A 51 15.64 18.97 -10.91
CA LEU A 51 15.52 17.54 -11.22
C LEU A 51 16.81 17.02 -11.84
N HIS A 52 17.08 15.73 -11.70
CA HIS A 52 18.20 15.07 -12.38
C HIS A 52 18.02 15.08 -13.92
N THR A 53 16.78 14.95 -14.38
CA THR A 53 16.43 15.01 -15.81
C THR A 53 15.29 16.00 -16.02
N ASP A 54 15.48 16.99 -16.91
CA ASP A 54 14.46 18.01 -17.19
C ASP A 54 13.12 17.39 -17.61
N GLY A 55 12.05 17.78 -16.93
CA GLY A 55 10.69 17.33 -17.21
C GLY A 55 10.41 15.87 -16.82
N VAL A 56 11.31 15.20 -16.09
CA VAL A 56 11.18 13.80 -15.66
C VAL A 56 11.35 13.71 -14.15
N LEU A 57 10.40 13.10 -13.46
CA LEU A 57 10.52 12.70 -12.05
C LEU A 57 11.11 11.29 -12.02
N ARG A 58 12.35 11.15 -11.55
CA ARG A 58 13.01 9.86 -11.36
C ARG A 58 12.72 9.34 -9.97
N VAL A 59 11.99 8.23 -9.89
CA VAL A 59 11.45 7.67 -8.65
C VAL A 59 12.10 6.32 -8.35
N GLY A 60 12.79 6.24 -7.21
CA GLY A 60 13.31 5.00 -6.67
C GLY A 60 12.21 4.19 -5.97
N VAL A 61 12.17 2.90 -6.25
CA VAL A 61 11.30 1.91 -5.60
C VAL A 61 12.07 0.64 -5.30
N ASP A 62 11.62 -0.14 -4.33
CA ASP A 62 12.11 -1.51 -4.12
C ASP A 62 11.23 -2.47 -4.94
N ALA A 63 11.71 -2.86 -6.13
CA ALA A 63 10.97 -3.71 -7.06
C ALA A 63 10.84 -5.19 -6.62
N SER A 64 11.28 -5.52 -5.42
CA SER A 64 11.09 -6.83 -4.78
C SER A 64 9.97 -6.85 -3.73
N SER A 65 9.34 -5.70 -3.45
CA SER A 65 8.41 -5.49 -2.32
C SER A 65 6.94 -5.46 -2.76
N ALA A 66 6.41 -6.58 -3.27
CA ALA A 66 4.99 -6.69 -3.60
C ALA A 66 4.10 -6.57 -2.33
N PRO A 67 2.97 -5.86 -2.38
CA PRO A 67 2.30 -5.20 -3.51
C PRO A 67 2.72 -3.74 -3.73
N TYR A 68 3.69 -3.23 -2.98
CA TYR A 68 4.15 -1.84 -3.08
C TYR A 68 4.82 -1.57 -4.44
N ALA A 69 5.85 -2.33 -4.78
CA ALA A 69 6.43 -2.37 -6.11
C ALA A 69 6.97 -3.78 -6.41
N ALA A 70 6.71 -4.27 -7.61
CA ALA A 70 7.20 -5.56 -8.06
C ALA A 70 7.53 -5.55 -9.53
N GLN A 71 8.65 -6.18 -9.90
CA GLN A 71 9.01 -6.37 -11.30
C GLN A 71 8.22 -7.54 -11.90
N SER A 72 7.53 -7.28 -13.00
CA SER A 72 6.77 -8.29 -13.75
C SER A 72 6.95 -8.07 -15.24
N GLN A 73 7.43 -9.10 -15.96
CA GLN A 73 7.61 -9.09 -17.43
C GLN A 73 8.46 -7.92 -17.97
N GLY A 74 9.33 -7.34 -17.13
CA GLY A 74 10.19 -6.22 -17.49
C GLY A 74 9.68 -4.85 -17.06
N ASP A 75 8.43 -4.76 -16.60
CA ASP A 75 7.85 -3.54 -16.04
C ASP A 75 7.79 -3.60 -14.51
N ILE A 76 7.87 -2.46 -13.86
CA ILE A 76 7.65 -2.32 -12.42
C ILE A 76 6.20 -1.85 -12.20
N MET A 77 5.46 -2.54 -11.34
CA MET A 77 4.07 -2.22 -11.02
C MET A 77 3.80 -2.37 -9.53
N GLY A 78 2.81 -1.66 -9.01
CA GLY A 78 2.44 -1.72 -7.60
C GLY A 78 1.77 -0.43 -7.12
N ILE A 79 1.46 -0.39 -5.83
CA ILE A 79 0.82 0.75 -5.17
C ILE A 79 1.71 1.99 -5.27
N ASP A 80 2.98 1.87 -4.93
CA ASP A 80 3.96 2.96 -4.96
C ASP A 80 4.15 3.50 -6.38
N VAL A 81 4.09 2.62 -7.38
CA VAL A 81 4.20 2.98 -8.80
C VAL A 81 3.01 3.82 -9.24
N ASP A 82 1.79 3.41 -8.88
CA ASP A 82 0.57 4.16 -9.21
C ASP A 82 0.55 5.52 -8.49
N ILE A 83 0.99 5.58 -7.22
CA ILE A 83 1.10 6.84 -6.47
C ILE A 83 2.18 7.74 -7.08
N ALA A 84 3.34 7.20 -7.45
CA ALA A 84 4.40 7.94 -8.13
C ALA A 84 3.93 8.50 -9.49
N ALA A 85 3.13 7.72 -10.24
CA ALA A 85 2.54 8.18 -11.50
C ALA A 85 1.57 9.35 -11.27
N ALA A 86 0.73 9.26 -10.23
CA ALA A 86 -0.19 10.34 -9.87
C ALA A 86 0.56 11.60 -9.41
N LEU A 87 1.66 11.46 -8.65
CA LEU A 87 2.53 12.57 -8.24
C LEU A 87 3.18 13.24 -9.47
N ALA A 88 3.75 12.44 -10.36
CA ALA A 88 4.39 12.95 -11.58
C ALA A 88 3.38 13.71 -12.46
N ASP A 89 2.16 13.17 -12.64
CA ASP A 89 1.09 13.85 -13.36
C ASP A 89 0.68 15.16 -12.69
N GLU A 90 0.50 15.16 -11.34
CA GLU A 90 0.15 16.37 -10.59
C GLU A 90 1.23 17.46 -10.72
N MET A 91 2.51 17.06 -10.80
CA MET A 91 3.64 17.97 -11.00
C MET A 91 3.86 18.37 -12.46
N GLY A 92 3.13 17.80 -13.43
CA GLY A 92 3.33 18.04 -14.88
C GLY A 92 4.62 17.41 -15.42
N LEU A 93 5.09 16.32 -14.82
CA LEU A 93 6.32 15.61 -15.13
C LEU A 93 6.03 14.25 -15.79
N LYS A 94 7.02 13.70 -16.48
CA LYS A 94 7.02 12.28 -16.87
C LYS A 94 7.57 11.45 -15.72
N LEU A 95 7.05 10.25 -15.53
CA LEU A 95 7.59 9.28 -14.58
C LEU A 95 8.71 8.45 -15.20
N GLU A 96 9.81 8.27 -14.48
CA GLU A 96 10.82 7.25 -14.71
C GLU A 96 11.04 6.47 -13.40
N LEU A 97 10.83 5.15 -13.44
CA LEU A 97 11.03 4.27 -12.29
C LEU A 97 12.43 3.67 -12.31
N VAL A 98 13.05 3.62 -11.13
CA VAL A 98 14.38 3.02 -10.91
C VAL A 98 14.26 2.04 -9.76
N ASP A 99 14.66 0.78 -9.99
CA ASP A 99 14.79 -0.19 -8.90
C ASP A 99 16.05 0.13 -8.09
N VAL A 100 15.85 0.55 -6.85
CA VAL A 100 16.94 0.95 -5.94
C VAL A 100 17.08 -0.02 -4.77
N GLY A 101 16.24 -1.08 -4.72
CA GLY A 101 16.12 -1.94 -3.57
C GLY A 101 15.71 -1.17 -2.30
N SER A 102 16.08 -1.71 -1.13
CA SER A 102 15.68 -1.14 0.17
C SER A 102 16.64 -0.08 0.73
N ASN A 103 17.73 0.27 0.03
CA ASN A 103 18.75 1.20 0.55
C ASN A 103 18.55 2.62 0.01
N VAL A 104 17.88 3.46 0.79
CA VAL A 104 17.56 4.86 0.44
C VAL A 104 18.81 5.73 0.25
N ASP A 105 19.83 5.58 1.10
CA ASP A 105 21.06 6.39 1.03
C ASP A 105 21.84 6.13 -0.27
N SER A 106 21.91 4.88 -0.72
CA SER A 106 22.54 4.52 -1.98
C SER A 106 21.73 4.99 -3.19
N ALA A 107 20.41 5.02 -3.10
CA ALA A 107 19.53 5.47 -4.15
C ALA A 107 19.84 6.91 -4.59
N PHE A 108 19.98 7.83 -3.63
CA PHE A 108 20.30 9.23 -3.93
C PHE A 108 21.72 9.43 -4.45
N SER A 109 22.69 8.65 -3.95
CA SER A 109 24.10 8.84 -4.27
C SER A 109 24.55 8.13 -5.55
N GLN A 110 23.93 7.03 -5.92
CA GLN A 110 24.37 6.15 -7.02
C GLN A 110 23.39 6.12 -8.19
N GLU A 111 22.06 6.14 -7.92
CA GLU A 111 21.06 5.92 -8.96
C GLU A 111 20.46 7.22 -9.52
N ASN A 112 20.85 8.38 -8.97
CA ASN A 112 20.40 9.71 -9.43
C ASN A 112 18.87 9.82 -9.48
N VAL A 113 18.17 9.37 -8.42
CA VAL A 113 16.73 9.54 -8.28
C VAL A 113 16.39 10.84 -7.58
N ASP A 114 15.24 11.41 -7.93
CA ASP A 114 14.75 12.66 -7.31
C ASP A 114 14.03 12.37 -5.99
N ILE A 115 13.30 11.25 -5.92
CA ILE A 115 12.57 10.78 -4.73
C ILE A 115 12.67 9.26 -4.60
N VAL A 116 12.43 8.74 -3.39
CA VAL A 116 12.30 7.30 -3.10
C VAL A 116 10.97 7.06 -2.40
N MET A 117 10.20 6.07 -2.88
CA MET A 117 8.95 5.64 -2.27
C MET A 117 9.17 4.58 -1.19
N GLY A 118 8.17 4.33 -0.35
CA GLY A 118 8.16 3.20 0.58
C GLY A 118 9.11 3.33 1.77
N VAL A 119 9.46 4.55 2.17
CA VAL A 119 10.40 4.77 3.28
C VAL A 119 9.65 4.73 4.61
N GLU A 120 9.99 3.75 5.45
CA GLU A 120 9.36 3.54 6.75
C GLU A 120 10.01 4.37 7.87
N THR A 121 11.27 4.75 7.71
CA THR A 121 12.04 5.43 8.76
C THR A 121 12.28 6.89 8.44
N THR A 122 12.34 7.72 9.49
CA THR A 122 12.87 9.08 9.39
C THR A 122 14.37 9.08 9.62
N SER A 123 15.12 9.86 8.83
CA SER A 123 16.57 9.97 8.92
C SER A 123 16.97 11.44 8.91
N THR A 124 18.15 11.74 9.44
CA THR A 124 18.77 13.08 9.31
C THR A 124 19.51 13.23 7.98
N ALA A 125 19.77 12.14 7.27
CA ALA A 125 20.49 12.15 6.00
C ALA A 125 19.60 12.63 4.82
N PHE A 126 18.30 12.41 4.90
CA PHE A 126 17.31 12.82 3.89
C PHE A 126 16.04 13.38 4.53
N TRP A 127 15.28 14.11 3.74
CA TRP A 127 13.95 14.59 4.13
C TRP A 127 12.90 13.55 3.80
N THR A 128 11.84 13.47 4.64
CA THR A 128 10.66 12.61 4.39
C THR A 128 9.38 13.41 4.41
N SER A 129 8.42 13.01 3.60
CA SER A 129 7.06 13.57 3.57
C SER A 129 6.24 13.19 4.79
N GLU A 130 5.04 13.74 4.92
CA GLU A 130 3.95 13.09 5.68
C GLU A 130 3.68 11.71 5.09
N PRO A 131 3.16 10.76 5.89
CA PRO A 131 2.89 9.42 5.40
C PRO A 131 1.81 9.45 4.29
N TYR A 132 2.01 8.66 3.26
CA TYR A 132 1.01 8.46 2.21
C TYR A 132 0.21 7.17 2.40
N MET A 133 0.75 6.21 3.16
CA MET A 133 0.12 4.93 3.47
C MET A 133 0.56 4.44 4.85
N GLU A 134 -0.25 3.57 5.46
CA GLU A 134 0.05 2.91 6.73
C GLU A 134 -0.15 1.40 6.56
N SER A 135 0.63 0.59 7.28
CA SER A 135 0.40 -0.84 7.43
C SER A 135 0.60 -1.27 8.88
N ALA A 136 0.08 -2.43 9.25
CA ALA A 136 0.27 -3.04 10.56
C ALA A 136 0.04 -4.55 10.47
N ILE A 137 0.52 -5.32 11.41
CA ILE A 137 0.04 -6.70 11.55
C ILE A 137 -1.34 -6.66 12.18
N VAL A 138 -2.31 -7.29 11.50
CA VAL A 138 -3.72 -7.30 11.89
C VAL A 138 -4.29 -8.72 11.89
N LEU A 139 -5.42 -8.89 12.56
CA LEU A 139 -6.30 -10.04 12.37
C LEU A 139 -7.30 -9.72 11.27
N PHE A 140 -7.41 -10.61 10.28
CA PHE A 140 -8.47 -10.64 9.30
C PHE A 140 -9.55 -11.65 9.70
N ALA A 141 -10.82 -11.30 9.47
CA ALA A 141 -11.95 -12.19 9.61
C ALA A 141 -12.86 -12.12 8.36
N SER A 142 -13.69 -13.12 8.16
CA SER A 142 -14.64 -13.17 7.04
C SER A 142 -15.84 -12.22 7.18
N ASP A 143 -16.07 -11.69 8.38
CA ASP A 143 -17.14 -10.72 8.67
C ASP A 143 -16.53 -9.49 9.36
N PRO A 144 -16.75 -8.27 8.82
CA PRO A 144 -16.19 -7.04 9.38
C PRO A 144 -16.72 -6.69 10.78
N SER A 145 -17.82 -7.30 11.21
CA SER A 145 -18.37 -7.13 12.56
C SER A 145 -17.73 -8.04 13.61
N THR A 146 -16.85 -8.96 13.19
CA THR A 146 -16.15 -9.87 14.09
C THR A 146 -15.19 -9.12 15.01
N SER A 147 -15.25 -9.38 16.31
CA SER A 147 -14.30 -8.82 17.27
C SER A 147 -13.07 -9.71 17.42
N ALA A 148 -11.95 -9.14 17.85
CA ALA A 148 -10.78 -9.92 18.23
C ALA A 148 -11.14 -10.93 19.34
N PRO A 149 -10.55 -12.13 19.31
CA PRO A 149 -10.83 -13.13 20.36
C PRO A 149 -10.23 -12.68 21.70
N THR A 150 -10.98 -12.88 22.79
CA THR A 150 -10.54 -12.58 24.15
C THR A 150 -10.46 -13.83 25.03
N SER A 151 -11.13 -14.90 24.63
CA SER A 151 -11.17 -16.19 25.34
C SER A 151 -11.88 -17.24 24.49
N GLY A 152 -11.79 -18.52 24.87
CA GLY A 152 -12.48 -19.63 24.23
C GLY A 152 -11.61 -20.33 23.15
N SER A 153 -12.26 -21.22 22.42
CA SER A 153 -11.57 -21.98 21.34
C SER A 153 -11.67 -21.22 20.04
N PHE A 154 -10.52 -20.82 19.49
CA PHE A 154 -10.38 -20.18 18.17
C PHE A 154 -9.03 -20.59 17.57
N THR A 155 -8.93 -20.45 16.27
CA THR A 155 -7.70 -20.73 15.51
C THR A 155 -7.38 -19.55 14.61
N ILE A 156 -6.12 -19.12 14.63
CA ILE A 156 -5.59 -18.04 13.82
C ILE A 156 -4.55 -18.63 12.87
N ALA A 157 -4.78 -18.56 11.56
CA ALA A 157 -3.78 -18.93 10.59
C ALA A 157 -2.78 -17.79 10.38
N ALA A 158 -1.51 -18.14 10.22
CA ALA A 158 -0.47 -17.19 9.80
C ALA A 158 0.60 -17.91 8.98
N GLN A 159 1.28 -17.17 8.13
CA GLN A 159 2.40 -17.71 7.36
C GLN A 159 3.52 -18.15 8.30
N LEU A 160 4.02 -19.35 8.10
CA LEU A 160 5.12 -19.95 8.87
C LEU A 160 6.34 -19.02 8.90
N SER A 161 6.95 -18.89 10.06
CA SER A 161 8.15 -18.08 10.29
C SER A 161 7.99 -16.58 9.95
N SER A 162 6.77 -16.08 9.90
CA SER A 162 6.48 -14.66 9.70
C SER A 162 6.40 -13.90 11.03
N MET A 163 6.52 -12.57 10.97
CA MET A 163 6.27 -11.71 12.11
C MET A 163 4.81 -11.85 12.59
N SER A 164 3.86 -12.10 11.68
CA SER A 164 2.46 -12.32 12.03
C SER A 164 2.26 -13.58 12.88
N ALA A 165 2.96 -14.68 12.56
CA ALA A 165 2.94 -15.90 13.36
C ALA A 165 3.54 -15.67 14.75
N TRP A 166 4.63 -14.88 14.81
CA TRP A 166 5.23 -14.50 16.09
C TRP A 166 4.27 -13.67 16.95
N GLN A 167 3.58 -12.69 16.37
CA GLN A 167 2.59 -11.85 17.06
C GLN A 167 1.40 -12.69 17.56
N VAL A 168 0.95 -13.70 16.80
CA VAL A 168 -0.11 -14.61 17.27
C VAL A 168 0.36 -15.40 18.51
N ASN A 169 1.58 -15.94 18.46
CA ASN A 169 2.15 -16.68 19.57
C ASN A 169 2.30 -15.82 20.83
N ASP A 170 2.76 -14.57 20.68
CA ASP A 170 2.94 -13.63 21.79
C ASP A 170 1.60 -13.22 22.45
N HIS A 171 0.58 -12.93 21.63
CA HIS A 171 -0.70 -12.45 22.12
C HIS A 171 -1.64 -13.57 22.61
N PHE A 172 -1.61 -14.74 21.97
CA PHE A 172 -2.64 -15.77 22.15
C PHE A 172 -2.09 -17.15 22.55
N GLY A 173 -0.79 -17.41 22.38
CA GLY A 173 -0.17 -18.72 22.60
C GLY A 173 -0.13 -19.60 21.36
N GLU A 174 0.82 -20.55 21.36
CA GLU A 174 1.07 -21.46 20.24
C GLU A 174 -0.14 -22.36 19.92
N GLU A 175 -0.96 -22.67 20.93
CA GLU A 175 -2.15 -23.52 20.81
C GLU A 175 -3.25 -22.90 19.94
N HIS A 176 -3.22 -21.59 19.71
CA HIS A 176 -4.15 -20.87 18.84
C HIS A 176 -3.59 -20.64 17.42
N LEU A 177 -2.29 -20.90 17.19
CA LEU A 177 -1.63 -20.68 15.92
C LEU A 177 -1.75 -21.90 15.02
N MET A 178 -2.24 -21.69 13.80
CA MET A 178 -2.14 -22.61 12.68
C MET A 178 -1.15 -22.04 11.66
N SER A 179 0.03 -22.67 11.57
CA SER A 179 1.08 -22.23 10.63
C SER A 179 0.80 -22.74 9.24
N GLU A 180 0.68 -21.84 8.28
CA GLU A 180 0.48 -22.15 6.87
C GLU A 180 1.77 -21.88 6.06
N ALA A 181 1.91 -22.57 4.93
CA ALA A 181 3.07 -22.41 4.06
C ALA A 181 3.13 -21.00 3.44
N ASP A 182 1.98 -20.42 3.16
CA ASP A 182 1.83 -19.09 2.56
C ASP A 182 0.48 -18.45 2.97
N LEU A 183 0.34 -17.15 2.70
CA LEU A 183 -0.88 -16.40 3.01
C LEU A 183 -2.08 -16.84 2.16
N LYS A 184 -1.85 -17.35 0.94
CA LYS A 184 -2.93 -17.87 0.11
C LYS A 184 -3.63 -19.02 0.83
N SER A 185 -2.87 -20.01 1.31
CA SER A 185 -3.41 -21.15 2.08
C SER A 185 -4.15 -20.68 3.32
N ALA A 186 -3.59 -19.69 4.05
CA ALA A 186 -4.25 -19.12 5.24
C ALA A 186 -5.61 -18.50 4.91
N PHE A 187 -5.73 -17.72 3.84
CA PHE A 187 -7.01 -17.11 3.43
C PHE A 187 -7.99 -18.12 2.83
N GLU A 188 -7.52 -19.16 2.11
CA GLU A 188 -8.37 -20.26 1.66
C GLU A 188 -8.96 -21.04 2.85
N ASP A 189 -8.20 -21.22 3.93
CA ASP A 189 -8.68 -21.86 5.17
C ASP A 189 -9.66 -20.95 5.94
N LEU A 190 -9.47 -19.64 5.93
CA LEU A 190 -10.46 -18.69 6.46
C LEU A 190 -11.78 -18.78 5.69
N GLN A 191 -11.73 -18.78 4.37
CA GLN A 191 -12.90 -18.89 3.50
C GLN A 191 -13.63 -20.23 3.70
N ALA A 192 -12.88 -21.30 3.93
CA ALA A 192 -13.43 -22.63 4.18
C ALA A 192 -13.98 -22.79 5.63
N GLY A 193 -13.80 -21.79 6.50
CA GLY A 193 -14.22 -21.84 7.92
C GLY A 193 -13.41 -22.80 8.77
N LYS A 194 -12.20 -23.20 8.33
CA LYS A 194 -11.28 -24.04 9.11
C LYS A 194 -10.56 -23.25 10.20
N VAL A 195 -10.36 -21.96 9.99
CA VAL A 195 -9.80 -21.02 10.94
C VAL A 195 -10.77 -19.86 11.16
N ASN A 196 -10.66 -19.20 12.31
CA ASN A 196 -11.50 -18.05 12.65
C ASN A 196 -10.91 -16.73 12.15
N TYR A 197 -9.57 -16.66 12.09
CA TYR A 197 -8.82 -15.47 11.72
C TYR A 197 -7.59 -15.82 10.88
N VAL A 198 -7.12 -14.83 10.13
CA VAL A 198 -5.77 -14.83 9.54
C VAL A 198 -5.00 -13.66 10.12
N ALA A 199 -3.79 -13.90 10.61
CA ALA A 199 -2.87 -12.84 10.98
C ALA A 199 -1.90 -12.56 9.83
N ALA A 200 -1.87 -11.31 9.37
CA ALA A 200 -1.00 -10.86 8.29
C ALA A 200 -0.71 -9.36 8.41
N ASP A 201 0.33 -8.89 7.71
CA ASP A 201 0.44 -7.47 7.38
C ASP A 201 -0.81 -7.01 6.63
N SER A 202 -1.37 -5.87 7.00
CA SER A 202 -2.66 -5.40 6.51
C SER A 202 -2.67 -5.16 4.99
N THR A 203 -1.59 -4.63 4.44
CA THR A 203 -1.46 -4.36 3.00
C THR A 203 -1.23 -5.65 2.23
N ILE A 204 -0.28 -6.49 2.68
CA ILE A 204 0.04 -7.76 2.01
C ILE A 204 -1.15 -8.71 2.10
N GLY A 205 -1.77 -8.83 3.28
CA GLY A 205 -2.94 -9.68 3.50
C GLY A 205 -4.14 -9.26 2.68
N ALA A 206 -4.47 -7.95 2.66
CA ALA A 206 -5.55 -7.44 1.83
C ALA A 206 -5.31 -7.67 0.33
N TYR A 207 -4.07 -7.44 -0.14
CA TYR A 207 -3.70 -7.72 -1.52
C TYR A 207 -3.90 -9.20 -1.89
N VAL A 208 -3.45 -10.13 -1.03
CA VAL A 208 -3.62 -11.56 -1.27
C VAL A 208 -5.10 -11.93 -1.29
N ALA A 209 -5.88 -11.53 -0.28
CA ALA A 209 -7.31 -11.81 -0.21
C ALA A 209 -8.06 -11.24 -1.43
N HIS A 210 -7.79 -9.96 -1.79
CA HIS A 210 -8.40 -9.30 -2.94
C HIS A 210 -8.06 -10.01 -4.26
N SER A 211 -6.80 -10.40 -4.46
CA SER A 211 -6.35 -11.11 -5.66
C SER A 211 -6.99 -12.49 -5.83
N LEU A 212 -7.36 -13.13 -4.73
CA LEU A 212 -8.07 -14.41 -4.71
C LEU A 212 -9.60 -14.28 -4.79
N GLY A 213 -10.12 -13.04 -4.69
CA GLY A 213 -11.56 -12.80 -4.60
C GLY A 213 -12.17 -13.31 -3.28
N ILE A 214 -11.37 -13.35 -2.22
CA ILE A 214 -11.80 -13.75 -0.88
C ILE A 214 -12.17 -12.52 -0.07
N GLU A 215 -13.39 -12.50 0.48
CA GLU A 215 -13.83 -11.46 1.40
C GLU A 215 -13.16 -11.68 2.77
N ALA A 216 -12.26 -10.79 3.13
CA ALA A 216 -11.56 -10.78 4.40
C ALA A 216 -11.33 -9.33 4.85
N TYR A 217 -11.67 -9.05 6.10
CA TYR A 217 -11.69 -7.70 6.65
C TYR A 217 -10.77 -7.61 7.86
N PRO A 218 -9.88 -6.60 7.93
CA PRO A 218 -9.10 -6.36 9.13
C PRO A 218 -10.02 -5.96 10.29
N VAL A 219 -9.90 -6.63 11.43
CA VAL A 219 -10.79 -6.46 12.59
C VAL A 219 -10.07 -6.03 13.85
N ALA A 220 -8.75 -6.24 13.96
CA ALA A 220 -7.95 -5.80 15.11
C ALA A 220 -6.47 -5.65 14.76
N LEU A 221 -5.79 -4.74 15.46
CA LEU A 221 -4.33 -4.55 15.38
C LEU A 221 -3.62 -5.48 16.36
N LEU A 222 -2.56 -6.16 15.91
CA LEU A 222 -1.64 -6.93 16.75
C LEU A 222 -0.39 -6.13 17.12
N GLN A 223 -0.01 -5.11 16.33
CA GLN A 223 1.12 -4.22 16.62
C GLN A 223 0.82 -2.78 16.23
N ASP A 224 1.75 -1.86 16.55
CA ASP A 224 1.68 -0.46 16.12
C ASP A 224 1.80 -0.35 14.60
N LYS A 225 1.23 0.71 14.06
CA LYS A 225 1.27 0.99 12.62
C LYS A 225 2.67 1.40 12.18
N THR A 226 3.06 0.93 11.02
CA THR A 226 4.19 1.42 10.23
C THR A 226 3.69 2.43 9.21
N GLU A 227 4.39 3.54 9.06
CA GLU A 227 4.04 4.62 8.14
C GLU A 227 4.99 4.62 6.95
N TYR A 228 4.44 4.68 5.74
CA TYR A 228 5.21 4.76 4.49
C TYR A 228 5.24 6.19 3.98
N ARG A 229 6.44 6.68 3.71
CA ARG A 229 6.75 8.07 3.36
C ARG A 229 7.55 8.15 2.07
N ILE A 230 7.59 9.34 1.49
CA ILE A 230 8.43 9.67 0.34
C ILE A 230 9.68 10.36 0.87
N ALA A 231 10.85 9.84 0.52
CA ALA A 231 12.12 10.52 0.82
C ALA A 231 12.65 11.30 -0.36
N CYS A 232 13.37 12.38 -0.10
CA CYS A 232 14.21 13.06 -1.08
C CYS A 232 15.44 13.70 -0.42
N PRO A 233 16.49 14.09 -1.18
CA PRO A 233 17.67 14.71 -0.63
C PRO A 233 17.34 15.94 0.21
N SER A 234 17.97 16.08 1.40
CA SER A 234 17.73 17.21 2.31
C SER A 234 18.01 18.57 1.68
N THR A 235 18.84 18.62 0.63
CA THR A 235 19.17 19.84 -0.12
C THR A 235 18.17 20.20 -1.23
N ALA A 236 17.24 19.28 -1.58
CA ALA A 236 16.32 19.43 -2.70
C ALA A 236 15.01 20.16 -2.31
N SER A 237 15.09 21.36 -1.71
CA SER A 237 13.93 22.07 -1.14
C SER A 237 12.76 22.30 -2.10
N ALA A 238 13.04 22.52 -3.38
CA ALA A 238 12.00 22.67 -4.42
C ALA A 238 11.21 21.35 -4.62
N VAL A 239 11.91 20.21 -4.64
CA VAL A 239 11.29 18.87 -4.74
C VAL A 239 10.49 18.57 -3.49
N GLN A 240 11.01 18.86 -2.29
CA GLN A 240 10.30 18.69 -1.02
C GLN A 240 8.97 19.44 -1.00
N THR A 241 8.98 20.71 -1.45
CA THR A 241 7.78 21.54 -1.53
C THR A 241 6.79 20.97 -2.55
N ALA A 242 7.28 20.56 -3.72
CA ALA A 242 6.44 19.97 -4.78
C ALA A 242 5.80 18.66 -4.30
N VAL A 243 6.57 17.75 -3.69
CA VAL A 243 6.07 16.49 -3.10
C VAL A 243 5.00 16.77 -2.06
N THR A 244 5.26 17.67 -1.09
CA THR A 244 4.30 18.01 -0.03
C THR A 244 2.99 18.51 -0.59
N ASN A 245 3.03 19.46 -1.55
CA ASN A 245 1.82 20.05 -2.13
C ASN A 245 1.04 19.04 -2.98
N SER A 246 1.74 18.28 -3.84
CA SER A 246 1.12 17.29 -4.72
C SER A 246 0.53 16.14 -3.92
N LEU A 247 1.26 15.60 -2.92
CA LEU A 247 0.75 14.55 -2.04
C LEU A 247 -0.52 15.01 -1.30
N THR A 248 -0.50 16.23 -0.74
CA THR A 248 -1.68 16.83 -0.09
C THR A 248 -2.87 16.93 -1.05
N THR A 249 -2.62 17.32 -2.31
CA THR A 249 -3.66 17.41 -3.34
C THR A 249 -4.26 16.03 -3.65
N LEU A 250 -3.40 15.02 -3.84
CA LEU A 250 -3.84 13.65 -4.13
C LEU A 250 -4.62 13.04 -2.95
N GLN A 251 -4.17 13.25 -1.71
CA GLN A 251 -4.85 12.78 -0.51
C GLN A 251 -6.23 13.43 -0.37
N ARG A 252 -6.32 14.76 -0.48
CA ARG A 252 -7.60 15.51 -0.41
C ARG A 252 -8.54 15.17 -1.57
N GLY A 253 -7.98 14.89 -2.74
CA GLY A 253 -8.73 14.46 -3.93
C GLY A 253 -9.20 13.02 -3.89
N GLY A 254 -8.79 12.23 -2.87
CA GLY A 254 -9.14 10.81 -2.74
C GLY A 254 -8.41 9.90 -3.73
N ILE A 255 -7.40 10.40 -4.45
CA ILE A 255 -6.67 9.60 -5.45
C ILE A 255 -5.89 8.47 -4.77
N ILE A 256 -5.27 8.72 -3.62
CA ILE A 256 -4.55 7.69 -2.85
C ILE A 256 -5.53 6.56 -2.49
N THR A 257 -6.70 6.88 -1.96
CA THR A 257 -7.73 5.88 -1.62
C THR A 257 -8.22 5.08 -2.83
N VAL A 258 -8.34 5.72 -4.00
CA VAL A 258 -8.70 4.99 -5.24
C VAL A 258 -7.61 4.00 -5.65
N ILE A 259 -6.33 4.38 -5.49
CA ILE A 259 -5.19 3.50 -5.76
C ILE A 259 -5.16 2.34 -4.75
N GLU A 260 -5.31 2.62 -3.46
CA GLU A 260 -5.39 1.59 -2.43
C GLU A 260 -6.53 0.60 -2.72
N ASN A 261 -7.72 1.08 -3.00
CA ASN A 261 -8.89 0.23 -3.33
C ASN A 261 -8.68 -0.63 -4.59
N LYS A 262 -7.94 -0.13 -5.58
CA LYS A 262 -7.59 -0.89 -6.78
C LYS A 262 -6.76 -2.14 -6.45
N TRP A 263 -5.84 -2.02 -5.50
CA TRP A 263 -4.89 -3.08 -5.16
C TRP A 263 -5.34 -3.96 -3.99
N LEU A 264 -6.01 -3.36 -3.01
CA LEU A 264 -6.31 -3.97 -1.71
C LEU A 264 -7.79 -4.30 -1.53
N GLY A 265 -8.67 -3.80 -2.41
CA GLY A 265 -10.10 -3.77 -2.16
C GLY A 265 -10.48 -2.70 -1.13
N GLU A 266 -11.73 -2.71 -0.69
CA GLU A 266 -12.21 -1.76 0.32
C GLU A 266 -11.70 -2.16 1.71
N MET A 267 -10.90 -1.29 2.31
CA MET A 267 -10.25 -1.53 3.61
C MET A 267 -10.86 -0.69 4.72
N THR A 268 -10.98 -1.27 5.90
CA THR A 268 -11.25 -0.50 7.12
C THR A 268 -10.00 0.31 7.49
N PRO A 269 -10.10 1.63 7.71
CA PRO A 269 -8.96 2.42 8.15
C PRO A 269 -8.34 1.84 9.44
N LEU A 270 -7.02 1.67 9.47
CA LEU A 270 -6.32 1.07 10.63
C LEU A 270 -6.54 1.86 11.92
N SER A 271 -6.77 3.17 11.83
CA SER A 271 -7.10 4.05 12.97
C SER A 271 -8.42 3.70 13.65
N ASN A 272 -9.32 2.99 12.97
CA ASN A 272 -10.62 2.58 13.49
C ASN A 272 -10.59 1.19 14.13
N LEU A 273 -9.48 0.45 13.99
CA LEU A 273 -9.35 -0.90 14.52
C LEU A 273 -8.95 -0.88 16.00
N PRO A 274 -9.59 -1.72 16.83
CA PRO A 274 -9.15 -1.92 18.21
C PRO A 274 -7.79 -2.62 18.24
N ARG A 275 -6.98 -2.29 19.23
CA ARG A 275 -5.74 -3.02 19.50
C ARG A 275 -6.01 -4.22 20.37
N VAL A 276 -5.40 -5.36 20.05
CA VAL A 276 -5.37 -6.52 20.95
C VAL A 276 -4.49 -6.19 22.14
N THR A 277 -5.05 -6.31 23.34
CA THR A 277 -4.35 -6.04 24.60
C THR A 277 -4.11 -7.32 25.41
N THR A 278 -4.56 -8.47 24.92
CA THR A 278 -4.39 -9.75 25.57
C THR A 278 -2.96 -10.20 25.39
N THR A 279 -2.20 -10.30 26.46
CA THR A 279 -1.00 -11.11 26.54
C THR A 279 -1.35 -12.34 27.34
N VAL A 280 -1.31 -13.50 26.67
CA VAL A 280 -1.35 -14.77 27.39
C VAL A 280 0.00 -14.88 28.08
N ASN A 281 0.01 -14.65 29.39
CA ASN A 281 1.14 -14.75 30.31
C ASN A 281 2.51 -14.53 29.65
N PRO A 282 3.18 -13.40 29.95
CA PRO A 282 4.60 -13.31 29.61
C PRO A 282 5.28 -14.53 30.24
N PRO A 283 6.25 -15.19 29.58
CA PRO A 283 6.98 -16.28 30.20
C PRO A 283 7.47 -15.77 31.55
N GLU A 284 7.10 -16.46 32.64
CA GLU A 284 7.65 -16.19 33.97
C GLU A 284 9.15 -16.24 33.80
N ASN A 285 9.77 -15.10 33.96
CA ASN A 285 11.21 -14.99 33.98
C ASN A 285 11.64 -15.70 35.28
N ASP A 286 11.97 -17.00 35.18
CA ASP A 286 12.58 -17.81 36.22
C ASP A 286 13.98 -17.25 36.54
N SER A 287 14.02 -16.06 37.12
CA SER A 287 15.22 -15.37 37.58
C SER A 287 14.93 -14.61 38.89
N ALA A 288 14.30 -15.28 39.85
CA ALA A 288 14.32 -14.81 41.22
C ALA A 288 14.47 -16.02 42.18
N THR A 289 15.59 -16.71 42.04
CA THR A 289 16.08 -17.54 43.16
C THR A 289 16.65 -16.58 44.19
N THR A 290 15.81 -16.11 45.08
CA THR A 290 16.22 -15.53 46.33
C THR A 290 16.88 -16.62 47.17
N ASN A 291 18.19 -16.65 47.12
CA ASN A 291 18.97 -17.33 48.16
C ASN A 291 18.93 -16.47 49.42
N GLU A 292 17.95 -16.74 50.28
CA GLU A 292 18.12 -16.54 51.72
C GLU A 292 19.02 -17.65 52.23
N ALA A 293 20.28 -17.33 52.47
CA ALA A 293 21.14 -18.18 53.25
C ALA A 293 21.79 -17.35 54.34
N GLY A 294 21.33 -17.58 55.51
CA GLY A 294 21.97 -17.70 56.81
C GLY A 294 23.25 -16.89 57.06
N SER A 295 23.05 -15.92 57.96
CA SER A 295 24.03 -15.41 58.90
C SER A 295 24.82 -16.55 59.54
N ASN A 296 26.15 -16.56 59.39
CA ASN A 296 27.08 -17.03 60.42
C ASN A 296 28.33 -16.20 60.41
N ALA A 297 28.50 -15.44 61.49
CA ALA A 297 29.71 -14.81 61.89
C ALA A 297 30.73 -15.87 62.31
N VAL A 298 31.97 -15.78 61.80
CA VAL A 298 33.15 -16.27 62.51
C VAL A 298 34.31 -15.29 62.28
N THR A 299 34.84 -14.91 63.40
CA THR A 299 35.98 -14.07 63.77
C THR A 299 37.26 -14.30 62.98
N ALA A 300 37.97 -13.17 62.88
CA ALA A 300 39.39 -12.90 62.70
C ALA A 300 40.39 -14.07 62.87
N ASP A 301 41.35 -14.12 61.98
CA ASP A 301 42.77 -14.31 62.38
C ASP A 301 43.68 -13.53 61.40
N GLU A 302 44.59 -12.81 61.99
CA GLU A 302 45.70 -12.10 61.36
C GLU A 302 46.76 -13.10 60.92
N GLY A 303 47.48 -12.81 59.88
CA GLY A 303 48.65 -13.53 59.47
C GLY A 303 49.39 -12.80 58.36
N ASP A 304 50.43 -12.02 58.80
CA ASP A 304 51.50 -11.43 57.97
C ASP A 304 52.23 -12.47 57.15
N ASP A 305 52.83 -12.03 56.08
CA ASP A 305 54.19 -12.19 55.60
C ASP A 305 54.24 -12.13 54.09
N GLU A 306 54.76 -11.12 53.54
CA GLU A 306 56.13 -10.82 53.03
C GLU A 306 56.61 -11.79 51.92
N ASP A 307 57.02 -11.13 50.85
CA ASP A 307 58.23 -11.33 50.01
C ASP A 307 58.10 -12.08 48.64
N GLU A 308 58.59 -11.32 47.68
CA GLU A 308 59.56 -11.65 46.57
C GLU A 308 59.06 -12.58 45.40
N GLU A 309 59.05 -12.11 44.23
CA GLU A 309 60.03 -11.74 43.16
C GLU A 309 59.32 -11.17 41.90
#